data_9f278832ee872253d389b4fb1d8d2c48
#
_entry.id   9f278832ee872253d389b4fb1d8d2c48
#
_cell.length_a   1.000
_cell.length_b   1.000
_cell.length_c   1.000
_cell.angle_alpha   90.00
_cell.angle_beta   90.00
_cell.angle_gamma   90.00
#
_symmetry.space_group_name_H-M   'P 1'
#
loop_
_entity.id
_entity.type
_entity.pdbx_description
1 polymer ?
#
loop_
_entity_poly.entity_id
_entity_poly.type
_entity_poly.pdbx_seq_one_letter_code
_entity_poly.pdbx_strand_id
1 'polypeptide(L)'
;YAFDVQEMAIAHTRERLEKANLSTRAKLIQDGHEKMQTYVKEEAKVIIFNFGYLPGGDHKIATRAATSLTAIESALNLLKKGGIINLCIYSGGDTGYEEKEAILNYLKTLDSKKWLVIVNSYFNRKNDPPLPVFFYRLK
;
A
#
# COMPACT_ATOMS: atom_id res chain seq x y z
N TYR A 1 -1.93 11.75 4.36
CA TYR A 1 -2.75 11.45 3.19
C TYR A 1 -3.26 10.01 3.29
N ALA A 2 -4.55 9.79 3.06
CA ALA A 2 -5.15 8.46 2.99
C ALA A 2 -5.98 8.36 1.71
N PHE A 3 -5.76 7.28 0.96
CA PHE A 3 -6.35 7.03 -0.34
C PHE A 3 -7.26 5.81 -0.29
N ASP A 4 -8.42 5.90 -0.86
CA ASP A 4 -9.28 4.77 -1.20
C ASP A 4 -10.18 5.17 -2.39
N VAL A 5 -10.47 4.23 -3.28
CA VAL A 5 -11.39 4.47 -4.40
C VAL A 5 -12.83 4.37 -3.97
N GLN A 6 -13.12 3.69 -2.86
CA GLN A 6 -14.47 3.45 -2.36
C GLN A 6 -14.94 4.60 -1.46
N GLU A 7 -16.04 5.24 -1.84
CA GLU A 7 -16.66 6.33 -1.06
C GLU A 7 -16.96 5.90 0.37
N MET A 8 -17.44 4.68 0.57
CA MET A 8 -17.77 4.12 1.89
C MET A 8 -16.53 4.04 2.79
N ALA A 9 -15.38 3.64 2.27
CA ALA A 9 -14.13 3.57 3.03
C ALA A 9 -13.67 4.97 3.48
N ILE A 10 -13.77 5.95 2.59
CA ILE A 10 -13.47 7.37 2.90
C ILE A 10 -14.44 7.91 3.96
N ALA A 11 -15.75 7.62 3.83
CA ALA A 11 -16.78 8.08 4.79
C ALA A 11 -16.54 7.48 6.19
N HIS A 12 -16.30 6.17 6.30
CA HIS A 12 -15.99 5.51 7.56
C HIS A 12 -14.70 6.04 8.20
N THR A 13 -13.68 6.30 7.38
CA THR A 13 -12.43 6.87 7.89
C THR A 13 -12.64 8.28 8.43
N ARG A 14 -13.42 9.10 7.74
CA ARG A 14 -13.79 10.45 8.18
C ARG A 14 -14.51 10.41 9.53
N GLU A 15 -15.53 9.58 9.67
CA GLU A 15 -16.27 9.42 10.92
C GLU A 15 -15.37 9.03 12.10
N ARG A 16 -14.43 8.09 11.88
CA ARG A 16 -13.46 7.67 12.92
C ARG A 16 -12.52 8.81 13.32
N LEU A 17 -12.04 9.59 12.36
CA LEU A 17 -11.19 10.74 12.64
C LEU A 17 -11.95 11.85 13.40
N GLU A 18 -13.21 12.10 13.06
CA GLU A 18 -14.08 13.04 13.77
C GLU A 18 -14.30 12.63 15.22
N LYS A 19 -14.68 11.36 15.45
CA LYS A 19 -14.85 10.80 16.79
C LYS A 19 -13.57 10.88 17.63
N ALA A 20 -12.41 10.78 16.98
CA ALA A 20 -11.11 10.87 17.65
C ALA A 20 -10.57 12.32 17.76
N ASN A 21 -11.28 13.33 17.27
CA ASN A 21 -10.83 14.72 17.16
C ASN A 21 -9.50 14.87 16.35
N LEU A 22 -9.35 14.07 15.29
CA LEU A 22 -8.14 14.01 14.44
C LEU A 22 -8.40 14.46 12.99
N SER A 23 -9.57 15.03 12.66
CA SER A 23 -9.96 15.38 11.27
C SER A 23 -8.95 16.30 10.58
N THR A 24 -8.32 17.21 11.32
CA THR A 24 -7.32 18.13 10.79
C THR A 24 -5.94 17.50 10.54
N ARG A 25 -5.73 16.26 11.02
CA ARG A 25 -4.44 15.55 10.92
C ARG A 25 -4.32 14.70 9.66
N ALA A 26 -5.41 14.53 8.91
CA ALA A 26 -5.44 13.67 7.72
C ALA A 26 -6.11 14.37 6.53
N LYS A 27 -5.56 14.14 5.34
CA LYS A 27 -6.22 14.48 4.07
C LYS A 27 -6.75 13.19 3.47
N LEU A 28 -8.07 13.07 3.38
CA LEU A 28 -8.75 11.92 2.78
C LEU A 28 -8.97 12.18 1.29
N ILE A 29 -8.56 11.26 0.44
CA ILE A 29 -8.59 11.36 -1.01
C ILE A 29 -9.32 10.15 -1.57
N GLN A 30 -10.46 10.40 -2.21
CA GLN A 30 -11.22 9.38 -2.92
C GLN A 30 -10.64 9.23 -4.32
N ASP A 31 -9.52 8.54 -4.45
CA ASP A 31 -8.88 8.23 -5.74
C ASP A 31 -7.95 7.02 -5.58
N GLY A 32 -7.47 6.48 -6.70
CA GLY A 32 -6.53 5.39 -6.72
C GLY A 32 -5.15 5.78 -6.15
N HIS A 33 -4.58 4.89 -5.37
CA HIS A 33 -3.28 5.09 -4.73
C HIS A 33 -2.14 5.21 -5.75
N GLU A 34 -2.30 4.72 -6.98
CA GLU A 34 -1.35 4.89 -8.09
C GLU A 34 -1.18 6.35 -8.50
N LYS A 35 -2.17 7.20 -8.16
CA LYS A 35 -2.15 8.64 -8.46
C LYS A 35 -1.58 9.49 -7.32
N MET A 36 -0.97 8.87 -6.30
CA MET A 36 -0.54 9.61 -5.10
C MET A 36 0.37 10.81 -5.40
N GLN A 37 1.22 10.74 -6.42
CA GLN A 37 2.09 11.87 -6.81
C GLN A 37 1.33 13.10 -7.32
N THR A 38 0.07 12.93 -7.74
CA THR A 38 -0.80 14.06 -8.10
C THR A 38 -1.15 14.91 -6.86
N TYR A 39 -1.29 14.26 -5.72
CA TYR A 39 -1.78 14.88 -4.49
C TYR A 39 -0.67 15.20 -3.48
N VAL A 40 0.34 14.33 -3.39
CA VAL A 40 1.46 14.46 -2.44
C VAL A 40 2.64 15.10 -3.17
N LYS A 41 3.04 16.29 -2.74
CA LYS A 41 4.13 17.06 -3.36
C LYS A 41 5.39 17.10 -2.50
N GLU A 42 5.27 16.76 -1.24
CA GLU A 42 6.37 16.62 -0.30
C GLU A 42 6.89 15.19 -0.20
N GLU A 43 8.14 15.02 0.20
CA GLU A 43 8.69 13.69 0.50
C GLU A 43 8.01 13.08 1.73
N ALA A 44 7.70 11.80 1.64
CA ALA A 44 7.09 11.03 2.72
C ALA A 44 8.16 10.31 3.57
N LYS A 45 7.95 10.26 4.87
CA LYS A 45 8.79 9.46 5.79
C LYS A 45 8.31 8.01 5.86
N VAL A 46 7.01 7.81 5.82
CA VAL A 46 6.36 6.50 5.90
C VAL A 46 5.26 6.43 4.87
N ILE A 47 5.20 5.34 4.12
CA ILE A 47 4.11 5.02 3.19
C ILE A 47 3.64 3.61 3.51
N ILE A 48 2.32 3.42 3.65
CA ILE A 48 1.73 2.13 4.00
C ILE A 48 0.71 1.76 2.94
N PHE A 49 0.82 0.54 2.42
CA PHE A 49 -0.14 -0.07 1.52
C PHE A 49 -0.77 -1.31 2.14
N ASN A 50 -2.06 -1.44 1.94
CA ASN A 50 -2.82 -2.62 2.28
C ASN A 50 -3.56 -3.07 1.01
N PHE A 51 -2.86 -3.84 0.18
CA PHE A 51 -3.38 -4.29 -1.11
C PHE A 51 -4.42 -5.38 -0.93
N GLY A 52 -5.44 -5.37 -1.77
CA GLY A 52 -6.54 -6.30 -1.72
C GLY A 52 -7.89 -5.64 -1.93
N TYR A 53 -8.90 -6.16 -1.29
CA TYR A 53 -10.27 -5.62 -1.29
C TYR A 53 -10.68 -5.14 0.10
N LEU A 54 -11.64 -4.21 0.15
CA LEU A 54 -12.21 -3.75 1.42
C LEU A 54 -13.08 -4.87 2.03
N PRO A 55 -12.78 -5.39 3.23
CA PRO A 55 -13.65 -6.34 3.90
C PRO A 55 -15.08 -5.79 4.07
N GLY A 56 -16.08 -6.53 3.56
CA GLY A 56 -17.47 -6.09 3.55
C GLY A 56 -17.84 -5.11 2.42
N GLY A 57 -16.91 -4.76 1.56
CA GLY A 57 -17.14 -3.98 0.34
C GLY A 57 -17.41 -4.86 -0.89
N ASP A 58 -17.46 -4.24 -2.08
CA ASP A 58 -17.57 -4.97 -3.34
C ASP A 58 -16.24 -5.63 -3.69
N HIS A 59 -16.21 -6.96 -3.65
CA HIS A 59 -15.02 -7.77 -3.97
C HIS A 59 -14.52 -7.61 -5.42
N LYS A 60 -15.33 -7.04 -6.32
CA LYS A 60 -14.91 -6.68 -7.67
C LYS A 60 -14.00 -5.46 -7.69
N ILE A 61 -14.03 -4.67 -6.63
CA ILE A 61 -13.15 -3.50 -6.42
C ILE A 61 -11.98 -3.94 -5.56
N ALA A 62 -10.96 -4.48 -6.22
CA ALA A 62 -9.71 -4.91 -5.61
C ALA A 62 -8.52 -4.27 -6.33
N THR A 63 -7.37 -4.22 -5.67
CA THR A 63 -6.12 -3.83 -6.33
C THR A 63 -5.77 -4.82 -7.43
N ARG A 64 -5.00 -4.37 -8.41
CA ARG A 64 -4.51 -5.17 -9.52
C ARG A 64 -3.01 -4.95 -9.69
N ALA A 65 -2.31 -5.95 -10.19
CA ALA A 65 -0.86 -5.88 -10.39
C ALA A 65 -0.39 -4.57 -11.05
N ALA A 66 -1.05 -4.12 -12.10
CA ALA A 66 -0.66 -2.89 -12.82
C ALA A 66 -0.77 -1.63 -11.93
N THR A 67 -1.90 -1.45 -11.22
CA THR A 67 -2.10 -0.28 -10.35
C THR A 67 -1.18 -0.35 -9.13
N SER A 68 -0.96 -1.53 -8.58
CA SER A 68 -0.09 -1.75 -7.42
C SER A 68 1.38 -1.49 -7.75
N LEU A 69 1.87 -1.94 -8.90
CA LEU A 69 3.23 -1.63 -9.35
C LEU A 69 3.43 -0.13 -9.56
N THR A 70 2.49 0.55 -10.24
CA THR A 70 2.53 2.00 -10.43
C THR A 70 2.52 2.75 -9.08
N ALA A 71 1.73 2.27 -8.12
CA ALA A 71 1.69 2.85 -6.77
C ALA A 71 3.01 2.64 -6.01
N ILE A 72 3.63 1.46 -6.12
CA ILE A 72 4.94 1.18 -5.52
C ILE A 72 6.00 2.10 -6.14
N GLU A 73 6.05 2.25 -7.46
CA GLU A 73 6.99 3.18 -8.13
C GLU A 73 6.79 4.62 -7.67
N SER A 74 5.54 5.06 -7.58
CA SER A 74 5.20 6.39 -7.05
C SER A 74 5.68 6.57 -5.62
N ALA A 75 5.52 5.54 -4.78
CA ALA A 75 5.98 5.56 -3.39
C ALA A 75 7.50 5.59 -3.27
N LEU A 76 8.23 4.82 -4.11
CA LEU A 76 9.69 4.84 -4.15
C LEU A 76 10.22 6.24 -4.49
N ASN A 77 9.54 6.96 -5.39
CA ASN A 77 9.90 8.32 -5.77
C ASN A 77 9.61 9.35 -4.65
N LEU A 78 8.51 9.17 -3.92
CA LEU A 78 8.10 10.06 -2.84
C LEU A 78 8.81 9.81 -1.51
N LEU A 79 9.37 8.61 -1.31
CA LEU A 79 9.96 8.25 -0.04
C LEU A 79 11.28 8.98 0.16
N LYS A 80 11.45 9.69 1.26
CA LYS A 80 12.74 10.32 1.59
C LYS A 80 13.79 9.30 2.05
N LYS A 81 15.04 9.68 1.96
CA LYS A 81 16.15 8.90 2.53
C LYS A 81 15.89 8.56 4.01
N GLY A 82 16.15 7.32 4.39
CA GLY A 82 15.85 6.78 5.71
C GLY A 82 14.34 6.63 5.98
N GLY A 83 13.51 6.74 4.94
CA GLY A 83 12.08 6.45 5.01
C GLY A 83 11.79 4.95 4.84
N ILE A 84 10.55 4.58 5.14
CA ILE A 84 10.05 3.19 5.09
C ILE A 84 8.76 3.11 4.28
N ILE A 85 8.65 2.08 3.44
CA ILE A 85 7.39 1.64 2.85
C ILE A 85 7.02 0.30 3.47
N ASN A 86 5.79 0.14 3.89
CA ASN A 86 5.21 -1.14 4.30
C ASN A 86 4.14 -1.55 3.30
N LEU A 87 4.25 -2.78 2.80
CA LEU A 87 3.21 -3.42 2.01
C LEU A 87 2.62 -4.57 2.81
N CYS A 88 1.30 -4.71 2.79
CA CYS A 88 0.60 -5.93 3.16
C CYS A 88 -0.02 -6.51 1.88
N ILE A 89 0.53 -7.63 1.40
CA ILE A 89 0.11 -8.27 0.14
C ILE A 89 -0.80 -9.45 0.47
N TYR A 90 -2.02 -9.42 -0.05
CA TYR A 90 -2.99 -10.48 0.10
C TYR A 90 -2.96 -11.38 -1.15
N SER A 91 -3.03 -12.69 -0.96
CA SER A 91 -3.06 -13.70 -2.03
C SER A 91 -4.46 -14.26 -2.29
N GLY A 92 -5.48 -13.73 -1.64
CA GLY A 92 -6.87 -14.20 -1.79
C GLY A 92 -7.61 -13.56 -2.96
N GLY A 93 -8.67 -14.26 -3.43
CA GLY A 93 -9.47 -13.83 -4.57
C GLY A 93 -8.87 -14.18 -5.93
N ASP A 94 -9.60 -13.84 -7.01
CA ASP A 94 -9.26 -14.27 -8.38
C ASP A 94 -7.96 -13.67 -8.94
N THR A 95 -7.55 -12.50 -8.46
CA THR A 95 -6.38 -11.77 -8.97
C THR A 95 -5.25 -11.60 -7.94
N GLY A 96 -5.47 -11.95 -6.67
CA GLY A 96 -4.52 -11.69 -5.59
C GLY A 96 -3.22 -12.48 -5.73
N TYR A 97 -3.27 -13.68 -6.29
CA TYR A 97 -2.08 -14.49 -6.51
C TYR A 97 -1.18 -13.89 -7.60
N GLU A 98 -1.77 -13.49 -8.73
CA GLU A 98 -1.04 -12.85 -9.83
C GLU A 98 -0.44 -11.51 -9.40
N GLU A 99 -1.18 -10.74 -8.62
CA GLU A 99 -0.71 -9.47 -8.06
C GLU A 99 0.49 -9.69 -7.13
N LYS A 100 0.41 -10.65 -6.21
CA LYS A 100 1.51 -11.04 -5.30
C LYS A 100 2.77 -11.40 -6.07
N GLU A 101 2.67 -12.29 -7.06
CA GLU A 101 3.80 -12.72 -7.88
C GLU A 101 4.42 -11.55 -8.66
N ALA A 102 3.60 -10.71 -9.28
CA ALA A 102 4.06 -9.54 -10.02
C ALA A 102 4.83 -8.57 -9.09
N ILE A 103 4.29 -8.28 -7.90
CA ILE A 103 4.95 -7.43 -6.92
C ILE A 103 6.28 -8.06 -6.48
N LEU A 104 6.30 -9.32 -6.05
CA LEU A 104 7.52 -9.96 -5.56
C LEU A 104 8.62 -10.03 -6.64
N ASN A 105 8.24 -10.26 -7.91
CA ASN A 105 9.19 -10.23 -9.01
C ASN A 105 9.75 -8.83 -9.26
N TYR A 106 8.91 -7.81 -9.21
CA TYR A 106 9.37 -6.41 -9.31
C TYR A 106 10.36 -6.06 -8.19
N LEU A 107 10.07 -6.45 -6.95
CA LEU A 107 10.92 -6.15 -5.79
C LEU A 107 12.33 -6.71 -5.92
N LYS A 108 12.49 -7.88 -6.56
CA LYS A 108 13.81 -8.48 -6.84
C LYS A 108 14.68 -7.63 -7.78
N THR A 109 14.06 -6.75 -8.58
CA THR A 109 14.76 -5.88 -9.53
C THR A 109 15.31 -4.60 -8.91
N LEU A 110 14.90 -4.26 -7.67
CA LEU A 110 15.31 -3.04 -7.02
C LEU A 110 16.81 -3.05 -6.67
N ASP A 111 17.48 -1.93 -6.95
CA ASP A 111 18.91 -1.75 -6.65
C ASP A 111 19.20 -1.87 -5.14
N SER A 112 19.86 -2.94 -4.73
CA SER A 112 20.20 -3.24 -3.34
C SER A 112 21.13 -2.21 -2.68
N LYS A 113 21.79 -1.35 -3.45
CA LYS A 113 22.58 -0.24 -2.92
C LYS A 113 21.70 0.94 -2.47
N LYS A 114 20.48 1.02 -3.00
CA LYS A 114 19.51 2.07 -2.69
C LYS A 114 18.41 1.60 -1.76
N TRP A 115 18.02 0.34 -1.88
CA TRP A 115 16.84 -0.23 -1.24
C TRP A 115 17.18 -1.51 -0.47
N LEU A 116 16.80 -1.56 0.79
CA LEU A 116 16.72 -2.82 1.53
C LEU A 116 15.26 -3.28 1.50
N VAL A 117 15.00 -4.45 0.96
CA VAL A 117 13.67 -5.08 0.94
C VAL A 117 13.68 -6.29 1.86
N ILE A 118 12.73 -6.33 2.79
CA ILE A 118 12.55 -7.44 3.73
C ILE A 118 11.16 -8.01 3.51
N VAL A 119 11.08 -9.29 3.17
CA VAL A 119 9.83 -10.05 3.04
C VAL A 119 9.67 -10.93 4.27
N ASN A 120 8.55 -10.76 5.00
CA ASN A 120 8.27 -11.55 6.19
C ASN A 120 7.25 -12.65 5.88
N SER A 121 7.55 -13.88 6.30
CA SER A 121 6.62 -15.00 6.21
C SER A 121 6.24 -15.49 7.61
N TYR A 122 5.00 -15.93 7.75
CA TYR A 122 4.54 -16.55 9.00
C TYR A 122 4.91 -18.03 9.02
N PHE A 123 5.86 -18.41 9.86
CA PHE A 123 6.38 -19.76 9.92
C PHE A 123 5.34 -20.80 10.35
N ASN A 124 4.43 -20.44 11.25
CA ASN A 124 3.45 -21.33 11.88
C ASN A 124 2.00 -21.06 11.45
N ARG A 125 1.76 -20.32 10.38
CA ARG A 125 0.41 -20.05 9.84
C ARG A 125 0.17 -20.83 8.56
N LYS A 126 -1.01 -21.44 8.45
CA LYS A 126 -1.52 -22.10 7.24
C LYS A 126 -2.38 -21.11 6.44
N ASN A 127 -2.77 -21.50 5.24
CA ASN A 127 -3.74 -20.78 4.37
C ASN A 127 -3.25 -19.41 3.86
N ASP A 128 -1.98 -19.33 3.51
CA ASP A 128 -1.40 -18.19 2.76
C ASP A 128 -1.76 -16.83 3.37
N PRO A 129 -1.36 -16.57 4.63
CA PRO A 129 -1.68 -15.32 5.29
C PRO A 129 -1.09 -14.12 4.54
N PRO A 130 -1.63 -12.90 4.75
CA PRO A 130 -1.08 -11.71 4.12
C PRO A 130 0.41 -11.58 4.35
N LEU A 131 1.16 -11.23 3.31
CA LEU A 131 2.62 -11.15 3.32
C LEU A 131 3.08 -9.72 3.61
N PRO A 132 3.62 -9.43 4.82
CA PRO A 132 4.20 -8.12 5.10
C PRO A 132 5.55 -7.96 4.42
N VAL A 133 5.73 -6.84 3.72
CA VAL A 133 6.99 -6.47 3.07
C VAL A 133 7.38 -5.07 3.51
N PHE A 134 8.64 -4.89 3.85
CA PHE A 134 9.21 -3.60 4.23
C PHE A 134 10.30 -3.19 3.27
N PHE A 135 10.29 -1.93 2.88
CA PHE A 135 11.35 -1.30 2.12
C PHE A 135 11.97 -0.19 2.95
N TYR A 136 13.27 -0.11 2.92
CA TYR A 136 14.02 0.98 3.51
C TYR A 136 14.81 1.70 2.42
N ARG A 137 14.66 3.01 2.32
CA ARG A 137 15.50 3.82 1.44
C ARG A 137 16.84 4.10 2.12
N LEU A 138 17.90 3.47 1.64
CA LEU A 138 19.25 3.57 2.20
C LEU A 138 19.97 4.86 1.77
N LYS A 139 19.76 5.29 0.51
CA LYS A 139 20.40 6.45 -0.12
C LYS A 139 19.40 7.30 -0.87
#